data_40a69ac9d7442ea3d420404f34acd27a
#
_entry.id   40a69ac9d7442ea3d420404f34acd27a
#
_cell.length_a   1.000
_cell.length_b   1.000
_cell.length_c   1.000
_cell.angle_alpha   90.00
_cell.angle_beta   90.00
_cell.angle_gamma   90.00
#
_symmetry.space_group_name_H-M   'P 1'
#
loop_
_entity.id
_entity.type
_entity.pdbx_description
1 polymer ?
#
loop_
_entity_poly.entity_id
_entity_poly.type
_entity_poly.pdbx_seq_one_letter_code
_entity_poly.pdbx_strand_id
1 'polypeptide(L)'
;STLFPYTTLFRSALAERRGLVLIDPPYELKEDYDLVVKAIEEGYKRFATGVYAIWYPVVLRQQTKRMIKGLEATGIRKILQIELAVRPDSDQRGMTASGMIVINPPWTLEKQMKSILPYLSTALAPQGTGSWSVNWITPE
;
A
#
# COMPACT_ATOMS: atom_id res chain seq x y z
N SER A 1 15.99 9.17 17.65
CA SER A 1 14.67 8.92 17.13
C SER A 1 14.53 9.64 15.78
N THR A 2 14.74 8.92 14.74
CA THR A 2 14.44 9.36 13.38
C THR A 2 12.93 9.32 13.18
N LEU A 3 12.25 10.27 13.77
CA LEU A 3 10.93 10.61 13.35
C LEU A 3 11.05 11.13 11.92
N PHE A 4 10.56 10.35 11.03
CA PHE A 4 10.36 10.50 9.61
C PHE A 4 10.57 11.91 9.05
N PRO A 5 11.34 12.07 7.98
CA PRO A 5 11.42 13.31 7.21
C PRO A 5 10.08 13.76 6.60
N TYR A 6 9.01 13.02 6.86
CA TYR A 6 7.66 13.26 6.35
C TYR A 6 7.00 14.54 6.87
N THR A 7 7.41 15.04 8.03
CA THR A 7 6.85 16.29 8.55
C THR A 7 7.13 17.50 7.65
N THR A 8 8.24 17.48 6.91
CA THR A 8 8.57 18.55 5.96
C THR A 8 7.78 18.42 4.66
N LEU A 9 7.56 17.20 4.18
CA LEU A 9 6.72 16.93 3.01
C LEU A 9 5.27 17.36 3.25
N PHE A 10 4.73 17.09 4.44
CA PHE A 10 3.36 17.49 4.78
C PHE A 10 3.18 19.01 4.87
N ARG A 11 4.21 19.76 5.26
CA ARG A 11 4.15 21.22 5.28
C ARG A 11 4.04 21.84 3.89
N SER A 12 4.77 21.31 2.91
CA SER A 12 4.72 21.81 1.54
C SER A 12 3.42 21.39 0.82
N ALA A 13 2.91 20.18 1.10
CA ALA A 13 1.68 19.68 0.49
C ALA A 13 0.42 20.43 0.93
N LEU A 14 0.41 21.00 2.13
CA LEU A 14 -0.73 21.76 2.67
C LEU A 14 -1.08 23.01 1.84
N ALA A 15 -0.09 23.64 1.22
CA ALA A 15 -0.28 24.83 0.40
C ALA A 15 -0.98 24.51 -0.93
N GLU A 16 -0.68 23.35 -1.52
CA GLU A 16 -1.15 22.96 -2.86
C GLU A 16 -2.50 22.24 -2.87
N ARG A 17 -3.02 21.81 -1.72
CA ARG A 17 -4.26 21.01 -1.56
C ARG A 17 -4.28 19.70 -2.35
N ARG A 18 -3.22 19.39 -3.07
CA ARG A 18 -3.01 18.16 -3.84
C ARG A 18 -1.58 17.70 -3.67
N GLY A 19 -1.38 16.42 -3.61
CA GLY A 19 -0.03 15.85 -3.53
C GLY A 19 -0.09 14.33 -3.50
N LEU A 20 1.03 13.73 -3.87
CA LEU A 20 1.27 12.30 -3.79
C LEU A 20 2.36 12.05 -2.76
N VAL A 21 2.07 11.22 -1.79
CA VAL A 21 3.03 10.78 -0.77
C VAL A 21 3.32 9.30 -1.00
N LEU A 22 4.56 8.99 -1.37
CA LEU A 22 5.02 7.61 -1.51
C LEU A 22 5.66 7.15 -0.20
N ILE A 23 5.23 5.99 0.30
CA ILE A 23 5.72 5.38 1.54
C ILE A 23 6.31 4.03 1.20
N ASP A 24 7.62 3.90 1.41
CA ASP A 24 8.39 2.71 1.09
C ASP A 24 9.44 2.45 2.18
N PRO A 25 9.01 1.98 3.38
CA PRO A 25 9.94 1.61 4.43
C PRO A 25 10.66 0.29 4.11
N PRO A 26 11.74 -0.05 4.82
CA PRO A 26 12.49 -1.27 4.55
C PRO A 26 11.76 -2.57 4.91
N TYR A 27 10.73 -2.53 5.75
CA TYR A 27 9.97 -3.71 6.22
C TYR A 27 10.86 -4.83 6.79
N GLU A 28 11.95 -4.49 7.41
CA GLU A 28 12.86 -5.45 8.03
C GLU A 28 12.32 -5.99 9.35
N LEU A 29 11.64 -5.12 10.10
CA LEU A 29 11.09 -5.44 11.41
C LEU A 29 9.57 -5.50 11.34
N LYS A 30 9.00 -6.33 12.21
CA LYS A 30 7.54 -6.43 12.38
C LYS A 30 6.91 -5.07 12.71
N GLU A 31 7.62 -4.25 13.48
CA GLU A 31 7.20 -2.92 13.90
C GLU A 31 7.09 -1.94 12.72
N ASP A 32 7.80 -2.17 11.62
CA ASP A 32 7.74 -1.30 10.44
C ASP A 32 6.32 -1.26 9.85
N TYR A 33 5.60 -2.37 9.90
CA TYR A 33 4.21 -2.44 9.45
C TYR A 33 3.27 -1.58 10.31
N ASP A 34 3.49 -1.55 11.61
CA ASP A 34 2.71 -0.72 12.54
C ASP A 34 3.07 0.77 12.38
N LEU A 35 4.34 1.07 12.11
CA LEU A 35 4.80 2.45 11.87
C LEU A 35 4.18 3.06 10.62
N VAL A 36 3.96 2.26 9.57
CA VAL A 36 3.25 2.72 8.37
C VAL A 36 1.83 3.19 8.72
N VAL A 37 1.10 2.41 9.51
CA VAL A 37 -0.26 2.78 9.94
C VAL A 37 -0.26 4.08 10.73
N LYS A 38 0.67 4.24 11.66
CA LYS A 38 0.80 5.48 12.44
C LYS A 38 1.15 6.69 11.56
N ALA A 39 2.06 6.49 10.61
CA ALA A 39 2.44 7.55 9.67
C ALA A 39 1.25 8.00 8.82
N ILE A 40 0.41 7.07 8.39
CA ILE A 40 -0.82 7.36 7.65
C ILE A 40 -1.81 8.13 8.53
N GLU A 41 -2.06 7.70 9.75
CA GLU A 41 -2.96 8.42 10.67
C GLU A 41 -2.52 9.87 10.89
N GLU A 42 -1.24 10.08 11.15
CA GLU A 42 -0.66 11.39 11.37
C GLU A 42 -0.71 12.27 10.12
N GLY A 43 -0.34 11.69 8.97
CA GLY A 43 -0.35 12.39 7.70
C GLY A 43 -1.76 12.76 7.26
N TYR A 44 -2.69 11.85 7.37
CA TYR A 44 -4.09 12.06 6.97
C TYR A 44 -4.77 13.15 7.79
N LYS A 45 -4.50 13.23 9.09
CA LYS A 45 -5.02 14.32 9.93
C LYS A 45 -4.57 15.70 9.44
N ARG A 46 -3.36 15.78 8.86
CA ARG A 46 -2.78 17.04 8.38
C ARG A 46 -3.08 17.33 6.93
N PHE A 47 -3.24 16.28 6.13
CA PHE A 47 -3.43 16.38 4.69
C PHE A 47 -4.40 15.30 4.19
N ALA A 48 -5.67 15.45 4.50
CA ALA A 48 -6.72 14.47 4.18
C ALA A 48 -7.02 14.35 2.67
N THR A 49 -6.67 15.36 1.87
CA THR A 49 -6.91 15.36 0.42
C THR A 49 -5.76 14.77 -0.40
N GLY A 50 -4.66 14.42 0.24
CA GLY A 50 -3.50 13.81 -0.40
C GLY A 50 -3.78 12.39 -0.88
N VAL A 51 -3.05 11.99 -1.93
CA VAL A 51 -2.96 10.59 -2.35
C VAL A 51 -1.78 9.95 -1.66
N TYR A 52 -2.01 8.90 -0.90
CA TYR A 52 -0.96 8.16 -0.21
C TYR A 52 -0.78 6.81 -0.88
N ALA A 53 0.43 6.54 -1.36
CA ALA A 53 0.78 5.26 -1.99
C ALA A 53 1.78 4.53 -1.10
N ILE A 54 1.36 3.41 -0.55
CA ILE A 54 2.16 2.58 0.34
C ILE A 54 2.58 1.34 -0.43
N TRP A 55 3.88 1.19 -0.71
CA TRP A 55 4.41 -0.06 -1.21
C TRP A 55 4.60 -1.05 -0.05
N TYR A 56 4.31 -2.34 -0.29
CA TYR A 56 4.59 -3.39 0.69
C TYR A 56 4.98 -4.71 0.01
N PRO A 57 5.89 -5.47 0.65
CA PRO A 57 6.21 -6.82 0.23
C PRO A 57 5.28 -7.82 0.89
N VAL A 58 5.04 -8.94 0.23
CA VAL A 58 4.43 -10.12 0.85
C VAL A 58 5.54 -11.14 1.08
N VAL A 59 6.01 -11.20 2.30
CA VAL A 59 6.98 -12.20 2.78
C VAL A 59 6.26 -13.18 3.71
N LEU A 60 5.65 -12.66 4.77
CA LEU A 60 4.73 -13.39 5.62
C LEU A 60 3.36 -12.73 5.54
N ARG A 61 2.39 -13.44 5.05
CA ARG A 61 1.02 -12.92 4.84
C ARG A 61 0.41 -12.34 6.12
N GLN A 62 0.74 -12.88 7.27
CA GLN A 62 0.27 -12.40 8.57
C GLN A 62 0.62 -10.94 8.83
N GLN A 63 1.82 -10.50 8.43
CA GLN A 63 2.25 -9.11 8.62
C GLN A 63 1.50 -8.16 7.70
N THR A 64 1.26 -8.55 6.46
CA THR A 64 0.41 -7.80 5.52
C THR A 64 -1.01 -7.66 6.07
N LYS A 65 -1.61 -8.75 6.54
CA LYS A 65 -2.96 -8.74 7.15
C LYS A 65 -3.03 -7.82 8.36
N ARG A 66 -1.99 -7.83 9.20
CA ARG A 66 -1.91 -6.94 10.37
C ARG A 66 -1.91 -5.47 9.97
N MET A 67 -1.13 -5.11 8.96
CA MET A 67 -1.09 -3.74 8.43
C MET A 67 -2.46 -3.33 7.88
N ILE A 68 -3.10 -4.18 7.10
CA ILE A 68 -4.44 -3.93 6.53
C ILE A 68 -5.47 -3.72 7.64
N LYS A 69 -5.49 -4.57 8.65
CA LYS A 69 -6.38 -4.40 9.81
C LYS A 69 -6.12 -3.08 10.55
N GLY A 70 -4.85 -2.70 10.69
CA GLY A 70 -4.48 -1.42 11.26
C GLY A 70 -5.02 -0.24 10.46
N LEU A 71 -4.94 -0.29 9.15
CA LEU A 71 -5.50 0.73 8.26
C LEU A 71 -7.02 0.79 8.33
N GLU A 72 -7.70 -0.35 8.36
CA GLU A 72 -9.17 -0.42 8.59
C GLU A 72 -9.57 0.24 9.91
N ALA A 73 -8.81 -0.02 10.98
CA ALA A 73 -9.08 0.51 12.30
C ALA A 73 -8.91 2.03 12.40
N THR A 74 -8.21 2.66 11.47
CA THR A 74 -8.07 4.14 11.43
C THR A 74 -9.37 4.85 11.11
N GLY A 75 -10.32 4.17 10.50
CA GLY A 75 -11.57 4.77 10.01
C GLY A 75 -11.42 5.57 8.72
N ILE A 76 -10.24 5.65 8.16
CA ILE A 76 -10.00 6.32 6.87
C ILE A 76 -10.73 5.56 5.77
N ARG A 77 -11.40 6.29 4.89
CA ARG A 77 -12.14 5.73 3.76
C ARG A 77 -11.32 5.83 2.46
N LYS A 78 -11.80 5.21 1.40
CA LYS A 78 -11.18 5.20 0.06
C LYS A 78 -9.76 4.63 0.09
N ILE A 79 -9.60 3.42 0.59
CA ILE A 79 -8.34 2.69 0.60
C ILE A 79 -8.43 1.53 -0.38
N LEU A 80 -7.65 1.61 -1.47
CA LEU A 80 -7.58 0.58 -2.51
C LEU A 80 -6.32 -0.26 -2.31
N GLN A 81 -6.45 -1.57 -2.35
CA GLN A 81 -5.34 -2.52 -2.32
C GLN A 81 -5.12 -3.12 -3.71
N ILE A 82 -3.90 -3.04 -4.19
CA ILE A 82 -3.44 -3.61 -5.46
C ILE A 82 -2.30 -4.56 -5.14
N GLU A 83 -2.41 -5.83 -5.57
CA GLU A 83 -1.38 -6.82 -5.27
C GLU A 83 -1.09 -7.68 -6.49
N LEU A 84 0.19 -7.96 -6.70
CA LEU A 84 0.70 -8.79 -7.78
C LEU A 84 1.64 -9.84 -7.19
N ALA A 85 1.28 -11.11 -7.37
CA ALA A 85 2.05 -12.26 -6.90
C ALA A 85 2.69 -13.00 -8.07
N VAL A 86 3.92 -13.44 -7.88
CA VAL A 86 4.63 -14.30 -8.84
C VAL A 86 4.57 -15.77 -8.44
N ARG A 87 4.20 -16.05 -7.20
CA ARG A 87 4.01 -17.41 -6.67
C ARG A 87 3.06 -17.37 -5.47
N PRO A 88 2.48 -18.51 -5.06
CA PRO A 88 1.62 -18.57 -3.89
C PRO A 88 2.33 -18.15 -2.60
N ASP A 89 1.55 -17.73 -1.61
CA ASP A 89 2.06 -17.44 -0.27
C ASP A 89 2.88 -18.61 0.25
N SER A 90 3.95 -18.31 0.95
CA SER A 90 4.87 -19.30 1.51
C SER A 90 5.38 -18.84 2.86
N ASP A 91 5.64 -19.78 3.76
CA ASP A 91 6.36 -19.55 5.02
C ASP A 91 7.88 -19.66 4.85
N GLN A 92 8.36 -20.02 3.67
CA GLN A 92 9.77 -20.06 3.34
C GLN A 92 10.29 -18.65 3.01
N ARG A 93 11.61 -18.49 3.06
CA ARG A 93 12.27 -17.23 2.77
C ARG A 93 11.92 -16.70 1.38
N GLY A 94 11.71 -15.40 1.32
CA GLY A 94 11.59 -14.64 0.10
C GLY A 94 10.20 -14.02 -0.09
N MET A 95 10.18 -13.02 -0.94
CA MET A 95 8.98 -12.29 -1.30
C MET A 95 8.18 -13.07 -2.37
N THR A 96 6.91 -13.30 -2.12
CA THR A 96 6.01 -13.99 -3.05
C THR A 96 5.18 -13.04 -3.89
N ALA A 97 4.93 -11.84 -3.35
CA ALA A 97 4.14 -10.80 -3.99
C ALA A 97 4.61 -9.42 -3.53
N SER A 98 4.16 -8.42 -4.23
CA SER A 98 4.25 -7.03 -3.78
C SER A 98 2.92 -6.34 -4.04
N GLY A 99 2.67 -5.27 -3.30
CA GLY A 99 1.44 -4.52 -3.44
C GLY A 99 1.62 -3.03 -3.23
N MET A 100 0.59 -2.32 -3.63
CA MET A 100 0.39 -0.91 -3.33
C MET A 100 -0.94 -0.75 -2.63
N ILE A 101 -0.93 -0.06 -1.51
CA ILE A 101 -2.14 0.43 -0.87
C ILE A 101 -2.24 1.92 -1.18
N VAL A 102 -3.34 2.34 -1.80
CA VAL A 102 -3.52 3.73 -2.22
C VAL A 102 -4.71 4.34 -1.51
N ILE A 103 -4.47 5.40 -0.76
CA ILE A 103 -5.51 6.19 -0.10
C ILE A 103 -5.85 7.37 -0.99
N ASN A 104 -7.13 7.65 -1.17
CA ASN A 104 -7.67 8.62 -2.13
C ASN A 104 -7.16 8.36 -3.56
N PRO A 105 -7.28 7.13 -4.09
CA PRO A 105 -6.79 6.84 -5.42
C PRO A 105 -7.51 7.68 -6.47
N PRO A 106 -6.83 8.00 -7.59
CA PRO A 106 -7.52 8.54 -8.76
C PRO A 106 -8.67 7.63 -9.17
N TRP A 107 -9.79 8.21 -9.57
CA TRP A 107 -11.02 7.44 -9.88
C TRP A 107 -10.84 6.39 -11.00
N THR A 108 -9.82 6.54 -11.85
CA THR A 108 -9.51 5.61 -12.93
C THR A 108 -8.60 4.45 -12.52
N LEU A 109 -7.96 4.53 -11.35
CA LEU A 109 -6.88 3.60 -10.97
C LEU A 109 -7.37 2.15 -10.84
N GLU A 110 -8.51 1.91 -10.20
CA GLU A 110 -9.06 0.56 -10.05
C GLU A 110 -9.25 -0.13 -11.41
N LYS A 111 -9.89 0.55 -12.33
CA LYS A 111 -10.17 0.02 -13.68
C LYS A 111 -8.87 -0.21 -14.46
N GLN A 112 -7.92 0.71 -14.39
CA GLN A 112 -6.62 0.58 -15.05
C GLN A 112 -5.84 -0.61 -14.51
N MET A 113 -5.82 -0.82 -13.21
CA MET A 113 -5.12 -1.94 -12.60
C MET A 113 -5.76 -3.28 -12.97
N LYS A 114 -7.07 -3.37 -12.94
CA LYS A 114 -7.80 -4.57 -13.40
C LYS A 114 -7.53 -4.90 -14.86
N SER A 115 -7.22 -3.92 -15.68
CA SER A 115 -6.85 -4.09 -17.08
C SER A 115 -5.40 -4.55 -17.28
N ILE A 116 -4.47 -4.03 -16.48
CA ILE A 116 -3.02 -4.24 -16.66
C ILE A 116 -2.51 -5.48 -15.93
N LEU A 117 -3.00 -5.73 -14.72
CA LEU A 117 -2.45 -6.79 -13.85
C LEU A 117 -2.57 -8.20 -14.41
N PRO A 118 -3.62 -8.59 -15.14
CA PRO A 118 -3.67 -9.92 -15.77
C PRO A 118 -2.46 -10.16 -16.69
N TYR A 119 -2.12 -9.19 -17.52
CA TYR A 119 -0.95 -9.28 -18.39
C TYR A 119 0.35 -9.38 -17.57
N LEU A 120 0.52 -8.52 -16.58
CA LEU A 120 1.74 -8.50 -15.75
C LEU A 120 1.91 -9.80 -14.97
N SER A 121 0.83 -10.37 -14.42
CA SER A 121 0.91 -11.62 -13.68
C SER A 121 1.38 -12.78 -14.55
N THR A 122 0.97 -12.81 -15.82
CA THR A 122 1.43 -13.81 -16.79
C THR A 122 2.87 -13.54 -17.23
N ALA A 123 3.21 -12.29 -17.53
CA ALA A 123 4.54 -11.91 -18.02
C ALA A 123 5.64 -12.13 -16.96
N LEU A 124 5.35 -11.83 -15.69
CA LEU A 124 6.29 -11.97 -14.57
C LEU A 124 6.34 -13.39 -13.99
N ALA A 125 5.31 -14.20 -14.22
CA ALA A 125 5.22 -15.58 -13.78
C ALA A 125 4.75 -16.49 -14.94
N PRO A 126 5.60 -16.70 -15.97
CA PRO A 126 5.20 -17.41 -17.18
C PRO A 126 4.87 -18.89 -16.96
N GLN A 127 5.23 -19.46 -15.81
CA GLN A 127 4.92 -20.84 -15.42
C GLN A 127 3.50 -21.02 -14.86
N GLY A 128 2.69 -19.96 -14.84
CA GLY A 128 1.30 -20.01 -14.38
C GLY A 128 1.13 -19.92 -12.87
N THR A 129 2.16 -19.52 -12.12
CA THR A 129 2.13 -19.35 -10.66
C THR A 129 1.71 -17.95 -10.22
N GLY A 130 1.55 -17.03 -11.16
CA GLY A 130 1.18 -15.64 -10.89
C GLY A 130 -0.28 -15.47 -10.54
N SER A 131 -0.56 -14.47 -9.74
CA SER A 131 -1.93 -14.03 -9.44
C SER A 131 -1.94 -12.53 -9.17
N TRP A 132 -3.12 -11.95 -9.13
CA TRP A 132 -3.29 -10.53 -8.85
C TRP A 132 -4.62 -10.28 -8.17
N SER A 133 -4.72 -9.14 -7.48
CA SER A 133 -5.97 -8.70 -6.90
C SER A 133 -6.04 -7.17 -6.84
N VAL A 134 -7.26 -6.65 -6.95
CA VAL A 134 -7.58 -5.23 -6.77
C VAL A 134 -8.85 -5.19 -5.93
N ASN A 135 -8.73 -4.74 -4.68
CA ASN A 135 -9.82 -4.75 -3.73
C ASN A 135 -9.84 -3.47 -2.90
N TRP A 136 -11.04 -3.01 -2.56
CA TRP A 136 -11.20 -1.96 -1.57
C TRP A 136 -11.03 -2.54 -0.17
N ILE A 137 -10.09 -1.97 0.59
CA ILE A 137 -9.98 -2.22 2.04
C ILE A 137 -11.12 -1.49 2.72
N THR A 138 -11.27 -0.21 2.40
CA THR A 138 -12.41 0.62 2.82
C THR A 138 -12.91 1.40 1.60
N PRO A 139 -14.15 1.20 1.15
CA PRO A 139 -14.73 1.97 0.05
C PRO A 139 -15.06 3.41 0.50
N GLU A 140 -15.72 4.17 -0.38
CA GLU A 140 -16.19 5.52 -0.06
C GLU A 140 -17.13 5.59 1.15
#